data_1094e4a90271f19d601d532a0e08110a
#
_entry.id   1094e4a90271f19d601d532a0e08110a
#
_cell.length_a   1.000
_cell.length_b   1.000
_cell.length_c   1.000
_cell.angle_alpha   90.00
_cell.angle_beta   90.00
_cell.angle_gamma   90.00
#
_symmetry.space_group_name_H-M   'P 1'
#
loop_
_entity.id
_entity.type
_entity.pdbx_description
1 polymer ?
#
loop_
_entity_poly.entity_id
_entity_poly.type
_entity_poly.pdbx_seq_one_letter_code
_entity_poly.pdbx_strand_id
1 'polypeptide(L)'
;MSASREKKQRQGTERTNKVDQAQAAYKKKARIYSVIAIVVAVAVVALLVYGSGIFEKGKTAATVGGEKLTVGELGYYYYGARYMYARYGLIDTSKADADQVYNAEENKSYRDFLLETALSTAQRTLAVYDKAIAAGYKDADVKDDLDAQVSTMKSSAANNGYSYKSY
;
A
#
# COMPACT_ATOMS: atom_id res chain seq x y z
N MET A 1 39.57 35.89 56.00
CA MET A 1 39.45 35.55 54.54
C MET A 1 39.21 36.84 53.76
N SER A 2 39.91 37.06 52.63
CA SER A 2 39.82 38.35 51.91
C SER A 2 38.51 38.40 51.10
N ALA A 3 37.75 39.50 51.20
CA ALA A 3 36.53 39.80 50.43
C ALA A 3 36.68 39.57 48.91
N SER A 4 37.87 39.67 48.38
CA SER A 4 38.20 39.39 46.97
C SER A 4 38.07 37.91 46.57
N ARG A 5 38.33 36.95 47.48
CA ARG A 5 38.20 35.52 47.24
C ARG A 5 36.74 35.11 47.22
N GLU A 6 35.95 35.69 48.12
CA GLU A 6 34.49 35.42 48.21
C GLU A 6 33.73 35.93 46.99
N LYS A 7 34.12 37.12 46.48
CA LYS A 7 33.55 37.68 45.25
C LYS A 7 33.85 36.81 43.99
N LYS A 8 35.08 36.28 43.88
CA LYS A 8 35.43 35.34 42.80
C LYS A 8 34.69 34.01 42.88
N GLN A 9 34.48 33.51 44.11
CA GLN A 9 33.75 32.26 44.34
C GLN A 9 32.28 32.41 43.99
N ARG A 10 31.63 33.51 44.37
CA ARG A 10 30.22 33.79 43.99
C ARG A 10 30.04 33.96 42.48
N GLN A 11 30.96 34.68 41.82
CA GLN A 11 30.92 34.84 40.35
C GLN A 11 31.18 33.52 39.60
N GLY A 12 32.01 32.62 40.15
CA GLY A 12 32.21 31.28 39.59
C GLY A 12 30.92 30.43 39.68
N THR A 13 30.26 30.45 40.86
CA THR A 13 29.00 29.69 41.08
C THR A 13 27.86 30.22 40.23
N GLU A 14 27.71 31.53 40.05
CA GLU A 14 26.70 32.12 39.19
C GLU A 14 26.90 31.78 37.70
N ARG A 15 28.14 31.73 37.23
CA ARG A 15 28.47 31.33 35.85
C ARG A 15 28.14 29.87 35.61
N THR A 16 28.48 28.97 36.54
CA THR A 16 28.19 27.55 36.45
C THR A 16 26.67 27.32 36.40
N ASN A 17 25.92 27.96 37.32
CA ASN A 17 24.46 27.85 37.31
C ASN A 17 23.79 28.34 36.02
N LYS A 18 24.30 29.42 35.42
CA LYS A 18 23.78 29.90 34.10
C LYS A 18 24.07 28.93 32.97
N VAL A 19 25.26 28.31 32.97
CA VAL A 19 25.63 27.30 31.93
C VAL A 19 24.76 26.04 32.10
N ASP A 20 24.57 25.58 33.34
CA ASP A 20 23.73 24.40 33.62
C ASP A 20 22.27 24.63 33.26
N GLN A 21 21.72 25.81 33.52
CA GLN A 21 20.37 26.20 33.12
C GLN A 21 20.24 26.28 31.60
N ALA A 22 21.22 26.84 30.91
CA ALA A 22 21.21 26.88 29.43
C ALA A 22 21.30 25.49 28.79
N GLN A 23 22.15 24.61 29.37
CA GLN A 23 22.23 23.21 28.93
C GLN A 23 20.93 22.43 29.18
N ALA A 24 20.30 22.63 30.35
CA ALA A 24 19.01 21.99 30.65
C ALA A 24 17.91 22.48 29.72
N ALA A 25 17.86 23.78 29.41
CA ALA A 25 16.92 24.34 28.45
C ALA A 25 17.16 23.81 27.01
N TYR A 26 18.41 23.66 26.61
CA TYR A 26 18.77 23.08 25.31
C TYR A 26 18.37 21.62 25.23
N LYS A 27 18.67 20.81 26.23
CA LYS A 27 18.24 19.40 26.32
C LYS A 27 16.72 19.25 26.27
N LYS A 28 15.98 20.14 26.95
CA LYS A 28 14.51 20.16 26.92
C LYS A 28 13.98 20.47 25.52
N LYS A 29 14.55 21.49 24.85
CA LYS A 29 14.18 21.83 23.46
C LYS A 29 14.51 20.69 22.50
N ALA A 30 15.70 20.10 22.60
CA ALA A 30 16.11 18.97 21.78
C ALA A 30 15.16 17.77 21.92
N ARG A 31 14.72 17.45 23.14
CA ARG A 31 13.70 16.41 23.37
C ARG A 31 12.36 16.75 22.70
N ILE A 32 11.90 17.99 22.81
CA ILE A 32 10.65 18.43 22.18
C ILE A 32 10.74 18.29 20.66
N TYR A 33 11.83 18.76 20.05
CA TYR A 33 12.03 18.62 18.59
C TYR A 33 12.14 17.15 18.16
N SER A 34 12.78 16.30 18.95
CA SER A 34 12.84 14.86 18.68
C SER A 34 11.45 14.22 18.71
N VAL A 35 10.63 14.54 19.69
CA VAL A 35 9.24 14.04 19.76
C VAL A 35 8.41 14.53 18.59
N ILE A 36 8.51 15.81 18.23
CA ILE A 36 7.80 16.37 17.07
C ILE A 36 8.24 15.67 15.78
N ALA A 37 9.55 15.44 15.59
CA ALA A 37 10.06 14.75 14.42
C ALA A 37 9.52 13.31 14.31
N ILE A 38 9.44 12.58 15.44
CA ILE A 38 8.84 11.23 15.46
C ILE A 38 7.36 11.29 15.10
N VAL A 39 6.59 12.22 15.67
CA VAL A 39 5.16 12.36 15.37
C VAL A 39 4.93 12.68 13.89
N VAL A 40 5.73 13.57 13.32
CA VAL A 40 5.66 13.90 11.88
C VAL A 40 6.01 12.68 11.04
N ALA A 41 7.06 11.94 11.38
CA ALA A 41 7.44 10.73 10.65
C ALA A 41 6.31 9.67 10.68
N VAL A 42 5.70 9.44 11.86
CA VAL A 42 4.57 8.52 12.00
C VAL A 42 3.37 8.99 11.18
N ALA A 43 3.06 10.30 11.19
CA ALA A 43 1.97 10.86 10.39
C ALA A 43 2.20 10.68 8.89
N VAL A 44 3.43 10.91 8.40
CA VAL A 44 3.80 10.68 6.99
C VAL A 44 3.64 9.21 6.61
N VAL A 45 4.13 8.28 7.45
CA VAL A 45 3.96 6.84 7.21
C VAL A 45 2.48 6.46 7.19
N ALA A 46 1.67 6.97 8.12
CA ALA A 46 0.23 6.72 8.15
C ALA A 46 -0.48 7.23 6.89
N LEU A 47 -0.13 8.42 6.40
CA LEU A 47 -0.67 8.97 5.15
C LEU A 47 -0.26 8.13 3.92
N LEU A 48 0.99 7.66 3.86
CA LEU A 48 1.46 6.79 2.79
C LEU A 48 0.73 5.44 2.79
N VAL A 49 0.51 4.85 3.96
CA VAL A 49 -0.23 3.59 4.11
C VAL A 49 -1.71 3.79 3.74
N TYR A 50 -2.33 4.88 4.19
CA TYR A 50 -3.71 5.21 3.84
C TYR A 50 -3.86 5.47 2.33
N GLY A 51 -2.96 6.26 1.74
CA GLY A 51 -2.97 6.57 0.31
C GLY A 51 -2.62 5.37 -0.60
N SER A 52 -1.98 4.31 -0.06
CA SER A 52 -1.65 3.09 -0.82
C SER A 52 -2.86 2.19 -1.13
N GLY A 53 -4.03 2.47 -0.52
CA GLY A 53 -5.24 1.66 -0.68
C GLY A 53 -5.14 0.25 -0.10
N ILE A 54 -4.13 -0.07 0.70
CA ILE A 54 -3.92 -1.41 1.30
C ILE A 54 -5.15 -1.83 2.11
N PHE A 55 -5.74 -0.91 2.87
CA PHE A 55 -6.96 -1.21 3.66
C PHE A 55 -8.19 -1.44 2.80
N GLU A 56 -8.27 -0.77 1.66
CA GLU A 56 -9.37 -0.93 0.70
C GLU A 56 -9.25 -2.26 -0.05
N LYS A 57 -8.03 -2.64 -0.47
CA LYS A 57 -7.78 -3.87 -1.23
C LYS A 57 -8.14 -5.14 -0.46
N GLY A 58 -8.05 -5.13 0.86
CA GLY A 58 -8.39 -6.26 1.73
C GLY A 58 -9.89 -6.41 2.05
N LYS A 59 -10.73 -5.42 1.71
CA LYS A 59 -12.18 -5.51 1.93
C LYS A 59 -12.81 -6.53 0.99
N THR A 60 -13.85 -7.24 1.47
CA THR A 60 -14.62 -8.14 0.61
C THR A 60 -15.40 -7.33 -0.43
N ALA A 61 -15.14 -7.61 -1.70
CA ALA A 61 -15.83 -7.00 -2.84
C ALA A 61 -17.01 -7.83 -3.32
N ALA A 62 -16.88 -9.17 -3.29
CA ALA A 62 -17.90 -10.09 -3.77
C ALA A 62 -17.80 -11.44 -3.04
N THR A 63 -18.82 -12.27 -3.17
CA THR A 63 -18.79 -13.68 -2.76
C THR A 63 -19.11 -14.53 -3.98
N VAL A 64 -18.24 -15.48 -4.29
CA VAL A 64 -18.33 -16.33 -5.48
C VAL A 64 -18.14 -17.78 -5.05
N GLY A 65 -19.10 -18.64 -5.32
CA GLY A 65 -19.04 -20.06 -4.93
C GLY A 65 -18.94 -20.31 -3.42
N GLY A 66 -19.30 -19.33 -2.58
CA GLY A 66 -19.12 -19.39 -1.13
C GLY A 66 -17.82 -18.75 -0.63
N GLU A 67 -16.85 -18.50 -1.51
CA GLU A 67 -15.59 -17.85 -1.21
C GLU A 67 -15.70 -16.33 -1.31
N LYS A 68 -15.02 -15.62 -0.41
CA LYS A 68 -14.97 -14.16 -0.40
C LYS A 68 -13.82 -13.67 -1.25
N LEU A 69 -14.15 -12.89 -2.27
CA LEU A 69 -13.17 -12.15 -3.06
C LEU A 69 -12.94 -10.76 -2.45
N THR A 70 -11.71 -10.43 -2.22
CA THR A 70 -11.32 -9.08 -1.81
C THR A 70 -11.34 -8.11 -3.01
N VAL A 71 -11.33 -6.80 -2.73
CA VAL A 71 -11.21 -5.77 -3.77
C VAL A 71 -9.93 -5.95 -4.59
N GLY A 72 -8.82 -6.37 -3.95
CA GLY A 72 -7.57 -6.64 -4.65
C GLY A 72 -7.66 -7.82 -5.62
N GLU A 73 -8.26 -8.93 -5.20
CA GLU A 73 -8.45 -10.12 -6.04
C GLU A 73 -9.43 -9.86 -7.19
N LEU A 74 -10.56 -9.22 -6.91
CA LEU A 74 -11.48 -8.81 -7.98
C LEU A 74 -10.82 -7.85 -8.96
N GLY A 75 -10.01 -6.91 -8.44
CA GLY A 75 -9.20 -5.98 -9.23
C GLY A 75 -8.26 -6.69 -10.19
N TYR A 76 -7.60 -7.76 -9.77
CA TYR A 76 -6.74 -8.57 -10.65
C TYR A 76 -7.50 -9.06 -11.89
N TYR A 77 -8.68 -9.65 -11.72
CA TYR A 77 -9.49 -10.12 -12.84
C TYR A 77 -10.05 -8.97 -13.68
N TYR A 78 -10.47 -7.87 -13.03
CA TYR A 78 -10.98 -6.68 -13.71
C TYR A 78 -9.90 -6.05 -14.63
N TYR A 79 -8.73 -5.77 -14.08
CA TYR A 79 -7.66 -5.14 -14.85
C TYR A 79 -7.06 -6.08 -15.90
N GLY A 80 -7.07 -7.39 -15.65
CA GLY A 80 -6.71 -8.38 -16.66
C GLY A 80 -7.65 -8.34 -17.87
N ALA A 81 -8.96 -8.34 -17.64
CA ALA A 81 -9.96 -8.18 -18.70
C ALA A 81 -9.80 -6.82 -19.40
N ARG A 82 -9.72 -5.73 -18.64
CA ARG A 82 -9.54 -4.37 -19.18
C ARG A 82 -8.32 -4.26 -20.09
N TYR A 83 -7.19 -4.83 -19.70
CA TYR A 83 -5.98 -4.85 -20.50
C TYR A 83 -6.20 -5.52 -21.87
N MET A 84 -6.89 -6.65 -21.89
CA MET A 84 -7.18 -7.34 -23.13
C MET A 84 -8.08 -6.51 -24.06
N TYR A 85 -9.15 -5.92 -23.54
CA TYR A 85 -10.05 -5.06 -24.34
C TYR A 85 -9.36 -3.78 -24.83
N ALA A 86 -8.52 -3.18 -23.99
CA ALA A 86 -7.71 -2.02 -24.38
C ALA A 86 -6.70 -2.37 -25.50
N ARG A 87 -6.05 -3.54 -25.39
CA ARG A 87 -5.09 -4.02 -26.40
C ARG A 87 -5.73 -4.23 -27.78
N TYR A 88 -7.01 -4.60 -27.81
CA TYR A 88 -7.77 -4.73 -29.06
C TYR A 88 -8.43 -3.42 -29.50
N GLY A 89 -8.17 -2.31 -28.81
CA GLY A 89 -8.72 -0.99 -29.16
C GLY A 89 -10.22 -0.84 -28.89
N LEU A 90 -10.81 -1.72 -28.06
CA LEU A 90 -12.23 -1.73 -27.73
C LEU A 90 -12.59 -0.78 -26.58
N ILE A 91 -11.58 -0.33 -25.84
CA ILE A 91 -11.70 0.60 -24.71
C ILE A 91 -10.75 1.76 -24.97
N ASP A 92 -11.24 2.98 -24.82
CA ASP A 92 -10.44 4.20 -24.78
C ASP A 92 -9.81 4.35 -23.39
N THR A 93 -8.49 4.13 -23.31
CA THR A 93 -7.77 4.17 -22.02
C THR A 93 -7.63 5.57 -21.43
N SER A 94 -7.98 6.61 -22.18
CA SER A 94 -7.99 8.01 -21.72
C SER A 94 -9.27 8.40 -20.97
N LYS A 95 -10.31 7.55 -21.05
CA LYS A 95 -11.61 7.76 -20.41
C LYS A 95 -11.85 6.76 -19.30
N ALA A 96 -12.70 7.13 -18.35
CA ALA A 96 -13.16 6.18 -17.35
C ALA A 96 -14.04 5.09 -18.01
N ASP A 97 -13.89 3.85 -17.58
CA ASP A 97 -14.66 2.72 -18.12
C ASP A 97 -16.17 2.88 -17.89
N ALA A 98 -16.55 3.61 -16.85
CA ALA A 98 -17.95 3.94 -16.55
C ALA A 98 -18.60 4.90 -17.55
N ASP A 99 -17.79 5.73 -18.21
CA ASP A 99 -18.24 6.75 -19.16
C ASP A 99 -18.28 6.22 -20.60
N GLN A 100 -17.91 4.97 -20.80
CA GLN A 100 -17.89 4.33 -22.11
C GLN A 100 -19.01 3.31 -22.21
N VAL A 101 -19.82 3.43 -23.28
CA VAL A 101 -20.97 2.56 -23.53
C VAL A 101 -20.48 1.24 -24.11
N TYR A 102 -20.80 0.13 -23.43
CA TYR A 102 -20.60 -1.23 -23.94
C TYR A 102 -21.84 -1.69 -24.74
N ASN A 103 -23.02 -1.53 -24.15
CA ASN A 103 -24.30 -1.86 -24.79
C ASN A 103 -25.32 -0.76 -24.49
N ALA A 104 -25.73 -0.03 -25.52
CA ALA A 104 -26.66 1.09 -25.41
C ALA A 104 -28.11 0.63 -25.09
N GLU A 105 -28.54 -0.52 -25.59
CA GLU A 105 -29.88 -1.05 -25.37
C GLU A 105 -30.09 -1.46 -23.92
N GLU A 106 -29.05 -2.00 -23.27
CA GLU A 106 -29.05 -2.41 -21.87
C GLU A 106 -28.59 -1.29 -20.92
N ASN A 107 -28.25 -0.11 -21.45
CA ASN A 107 -27.62 0.98 -20.71
C ASN A 107 -26.40 0.52 -19.89
N LYS A 108 -25.58 -0.35 -20.49
CA LYS A 108 -24.45 -1.02 -19.86
C LYS A 108 -23.15 -0.32 -20.24
N SER A 109 -22.37 0.07 -19.24
CA SER A 109 -21.04 0.62 -19.41
C SER A 109 -19.97 -0.46 -19.57
N TYR A 110 -18.79 -0.09 -20.09
CA TYR A 110 -17.63 -1.00 -20.08
C TYR A 110 -17.23 -1.39 -18.65
N ARG A 111 -17.39 -0.50 -17.66
CA ARG A 111 -17.15 -0.86 -16.26
C ARG A 111 -18.03 -2.03 -15.82
N ASP A 112 -19.32 -1.98 -16.11
CA ASP A 112 -20.26 -3.00 -15.69
C ASP A 112 -19.99 -4.33 -16.38
N PHE A 113 -19.73 -4.28 -17.68
CA PHE A 113 -19.32 -5.45 -18.48
C PHE A 113 -18.01 -6.08 -17.95
N LEU A 114 -16.99 -5.27 -17.66
CA LEU A 114 -15.72 -5.76 -17.13
C LEU A 114 -15.84 -6.35 -15.73
N LEU A 115 -16.71 -5.80 -14.88
CA LEU A 115 -17.00 -6.38 -13.56
C LEU A 115 -17.66 -7.75 -13.68
N GLU A 116 -18.65 -7.91 -14.56
CA GLU A 116 -19.28 -9.22 -14.82
C GLU A 116 -18.27 -10.22 -15.37
N THR A 117 -17.42 -9.79 -16.29
CA THR A 117 -16.36 -10.62 -16.86
C THR A 117 -15.37 -11.06 -15.79
N ALA A 118 -14.97 -10.14 -14.89
CA ALA A 118 -14.10 -10.41 -13.77
C ALA A 118 -14.70 -11.44 -12.80
N LEU A 119 -15.97 -11.25 -12.41
CA LEU A 119 -16.69 -12.19 -11.53
C LEU A 119 -16.83 -13.57 -12.16
N SER A 120 -17.20 -13.64 -13.44
CA SER A 120 -17.32 -14.91 -14.18
C SER A 120 -15.97 -15.63 -14.28
N THR A 121 -14.88 -14.89 -14.52
CA THR A 121 -13.53 -15.47 -14.59
C THR A 121 -13.08 -15.97 -13.23
N ALA A 122 -13.28 -15.18 -12.18
CA ALA A 122 -12.98 -15.59 -10.79
C ALA A 122 -13.75 -16.87 -10.42
N GLN A 123 -15.05 -16.94 -10.75
CA GLN A 123 -15.88 -18.11 -10.48
C GLN A 123 -15.33 -19.37 -11.16
N ARG A 124 -14.93 -19.27 -12.42
CA ARG A 124 -14.34 -20.41 -13.13
C ARG A 124 -13.01 -20.82 -12.53
N THR A 125 -12.17 -19.86 -12.17
CA THR A 125 -10.86 -20.13 -11.55
C THR A 125 -11.02 -20.86 -10.22
N LEU A 126 -11.91 -20.36 -9.35
CA LEU A 126 -12.21 -21.00 -8.06
C LEU A 126 -12.78 -22.42 -8.25
N ALA A 127 -13.71 -22.60 -9.19
CA ALA A 127 -14.28 -23.93 -9.45
C ALA A 127 -13.24 -24.94 -9.99
N VAL A 128 -12.24 -24.48 -10.74
CA VAL A 128 -11.11 -25.32 -11.16
C VAL A 128 -10.20 -25.64 -9.99
N TYR A 129 -9.89 -24.65 -9.16
CA TYR A 129 -9.09 -24.82 -7.96
C TYR A 129 -9.73 -25.84 -7.01
N ASP A 130 -11.01 -25.71 -6.69
CA ASP A 130 -11.75 -26.66 -5.84
C ASP A 130 -11.69 -28.10 -6.37
N LYS A 131 -11.84 -28.25 -7.69
CA LYS A 131 -11.73 -29.57 -8.33
C LYS A 131 -10.31 -30.13 -8.25
N ALA A 132 -9.29 -29.29 -8.39
CA ALA A 132 -7.89 -29.69 -8.26
C ALA A 132 -7.60 -30.16 -6.82
N ILE A 133 -8.03 -29.41 -5.81
CA ILE A 133 -7.90 -29.80 -4.40
C ILE A 133 -8.64 -31.11 -4.12
N ALA A 134 -9.87 -31.27 -4.63
CA ALA A 134 -10.62 -32.51 -4.48
C ALA A 134 -9.96 -33.71 -5.19
N ALA A 135 -9.19 -33.47 -6.24
CA ALA A 135 -8.39 -34.49 -6.93
C ALA A 135 -7.06 -34.79 -6.25
N GLY A 136 -6.74 -34.12 -5.12
CA GLY A 136 -5.54 -34.38 -4.31
C GLY A 136 -4.33 -33.49 -4.63
N TYR A 137 -4.44 -32.54 -5.55
CA TYR A 137 -3.41 -31.52 -5.77
C TYR A 137 -3.29 -30.60 -4.57
N LYS A 138 -2.08 -30.10 -4.31
CA LYS A 138 -1.78 -29.22 -3.18
C LYS A 138 -1.08 -27.96 -3.69
N ASP A 139 -1.23 -26.86 -2.98
CA ASP A 139 -0.52 -25.60 -3.28
C ASP A 139 1.00 -25.79 -3.30
N ALA A 140 1.50 -26.71 -2.48
CA ALA A 140 2.93 -27.05 -2.45
C ALA A 140 3.45 -27.60 -3.79
N ASP A 141 2.60 -28.26 -4.58
CA ASP A 141 2.99 -28.92 -5.84
C ASP A 141 3.33 -27.88 -6.92
N VAL A 142 2.80 -26.67 -6.81
CA VAL A 142 3.01 -25.56 -7.76
C VAL A 142 3.83 -24.39 -7.18
N LYS A 143 4.31 -24.54 -5.95
CA LYS A 143 4.97 -23.45 -5.22
C LYS A 143 6.22 -22.93 -5.95
N ASP A 144 7.06 -23.79 -6.46
CA ASP A 144 8.31 -23.41 -7.12
C ASP A 144 8.03 -22.64 -8.43
N ASP A 145 7.03 -23.06 -9.19
CA ASP A 145 6.60 -22.37 -10.40
C ASP A 145 6.02 -20.98 -10.06
N LEU A 146 5.23 -20.89 -8.98
CA LEU A 146 4.68 -19.61 -8.52
C LEU A 146 5.79 -18.67 -8.05
N ASP A 147 6.74 -19.15 -7.27
CA ASP A 147 7.88 -18.36 -6.79
C ASP A 147 8.74 -17.85 -7.97
N ALA A 148 8.93 -18.66 -9.00
CA ALA A 148 9.63 -18.27 -10.23
C ALA A 148 8.86 -17.16 -10.98
N GLN A 149 7.54 -17.28 -11.11
CA GLN A 149 6.70 -16.24 -11.73
C GLN A 149 6.75 -14.92 -10.93
N VAL A 150 6.60 -15.00 -9.60
CA VAL A 150 6.69 -13.81 -8.72
C VAL A 150 8.07 -13.15 -8.84
N SER A 151 9.14 -13.93 -8.92
CA SER A 151 10.50 -13.42 -9.13
C SER A 151 10.63 -12.68 -10.47
N THR A 152 10.06 -13.24 -11.53
CA THR A 152 10.02 -12.61 -12.85
C THR A 152 9.24 -11.29 -12.84
N MET A 153 8.09 -11.26 -12.19
CA MET A 153 7.28 -10.03 -12.03
C MET A 153 8.04 -8.96 -11.24
N LYS A 154 8.72 -9.33 -10.15
CA LYS A 154 9.57 -8.40 -9.37
C LYS A 154 10.68 -7.80 -10.22
N SER A 155 11.36 -8.63 -11.00
CA SER A 155 12.44 -8.19 -11.89
C SER A 155 11.91 -7.27 -12.99
N SER A 156 10.77 -7.61 -13.58
CA SER A 156 10.11 -6.78 -14.61
C SER A 156 9.68 -5.44 -14.06
N ALA A 157 9.11 -5.41 -12.85
CA ALA A 157 8.74 -4.17 -12.18
C ALA A 157 9.98 -3.28 -11.96
N ALA A 158 11.06 -3.84 -11.41
CA ALA A 158 12.30 -3.12 -11.15
C ALA A 158 12.92 -2.57 -12.44
N ASN A 159 12.95 -3.35 -13.52
CA ASN A 159 13.48 -2.93 -14.82
C ASN A 159 12.67 -1.79 -15.45
N ASN A 160 11.38 -1.68 -15.13
CA ASN A 160 10.50 -0.60 -15.57
C ASN A 160 10.42 0.57 -14.57
N GLY A 161 11.22 0.57 -13.52
CA GLY A 161 11.27 1.64 -12.52
C GLY A 161 10.08 1.67 -11.56
N TYR A 162 9.32 0.58 -11.44
CA TYR A 162 8.18 0.46 -10.53
C TYR A 162 8.53 -0.38 -9.30
N SER A 163 7.88 -0.10 -8.17
CA SER A 163 7.90 -1.05 -7.06
C SER A 163 6.98 -2.24 -7.39
N TYR A 164 7.35 -3.44 -6.97
CA TYR A 164 6.49 -4.62 -7.16
C TYR A 164 5.08 -4.46 -6.55
N LYS A 165 4.95 -3.65 -5.51
CA LYS A 165 3.64 -3.36 -4.89
C LYS A 165 2.74 -2.45 -5.73
N SER A 166 3.32 -1.70 -6.65
CA SER A 166 2.59 -0.79 -7.56
C SER A 166 2.45 -1.36 -8.98
N TYR A 167 3.06 -2.51 -9.24
CA TYR A 167 2.96 -3.26 -10.49
C TYR A 167 1.74 -4.18 -10.45
#